data_1b646b8ca20536410f2ee0ff7c6a6c8a
#
_entry.id   1b646b8ca20536410f2ee0ff7c6a6c8a
#
_cell.length_a   1.000
_cell.length_b   1.000
_cell.length_c   1.000
_cell.angle_alpha   90.00
_cell.angle_beta   90.00
_cell.angle_gamma   90.00
#
_symmetry.space_group_name_H-M   'P 1'
#
loop_
_entity.id
_entity.type
_entity.pdbx_description
1 polymer ?
#
loop_
_entity_poly.entity_id
_entity_poly.type
_entity_poly.pdbx_seq_one_letter_code
_entity_poly.pdbx_strand_id
1 'polypeptide(L)'
;MKVYYSLWPLFFMVILPLWMASCYQAPEFPVVPKIDFESVNFKQGATGFDTLIVRVRFQDGDGDLGLGGEENDPPYHSLNFLPSPDGDPCRFSERFDEGCRDVLPPEFNCVDYQYFTTLGQDTIRDTLYVELNPNQNNFMVDIMTKKNGQFEVFNMRELLCVNPLYGRFPPLKDNFSVDGPLEGVIEFKPPSSAYMALFRNDTLKLRIQIKDRALHDSNVIESCEFTLNELLEVGGCPQRP
;
A
#
# COMPACT_ATOMS: atom_id res chain seq x y z
N MET A 1 48.26 -0.07 66.72
CA MET A 1 47.61 -0.92 65.74
C MET A 1 46.99 0.01 64.69
N LYS A 2 47.58 0.15 63.49
CA LYS A 2 47.03 0.99 62.37
C LYS A 2 46.19 0.12 61.50
N VAL A 3 44.88 0.42 61.45
CA VAL A 3 43.90 -0.30 60.57
C VAL A 3 43.93 0.39 59.21
N TYR A 4 44.47 -0.26 58.22
CA TYR A 4 44.41 0.16 56.82
C TYR A 4 43.05 -0.30 56.22
N TYR A 5 42.15 0.64 56.02
CA TYR A 5 40.93 0.36 55.23
C TYR A 5 41.31 0.29 53.73
N SER A 6 41.12 -0.88 53.17
CA SER A 6 41.32 -1.08 51.73
C SER A 6 40.23 -0.34 50.95
N LEU A 7 40.60 0.67 50.17
CA LEU A 7 39.71 1.44 49.30
C LEU A 7 39.38 0.70 47.98
N TRP A 8 39.89 -0.55 47.83
CA TRP A 8 39.76 -1.33 46.62
C TRP A 8 38.31 -1.72 46.26
N PRO A 9 37.41 -2.12 47.19
CA PRO A 9 36.03 -2.45 46.85
C PRO A 9 35.22 -1.25 46.36
N LEU A 10 35.52 -0.03 46.80
CA LEU A 10 34.85 1.20 46.35
C LEU A 10 35.21 1.56 44.91
N PHE A 11 36.42 1.27 44.45
CA PHE A 11 36.88 1.51 43.10
C PHE A 11 36.22 0.57 42.08
N PHE A 12 35.99 -0.69 42.48
CA PHE A 12 35.27 -1.65 41.65
C PHE A 12 33.76 -1.34 41.50
N MET A 13 33.15 -0.76 42.52
CA MET A 13 31.73 -0.42 42.56
C MET A 13 31.38 0.79 41.69
N VAL A 14 32.35 1.66 41.38
CA VAL A 14 32.18 2.83 40.51
C VAL A 14 32.43 2.50 39.03
N ILE A 15 33.28 1.51 38.73
CA ILE A 15 33.61 1.12 37.35
C ILE A 15 32.52 0.22 36.72
N LEU A 16 31.83 -0.60 37.53
CA LEU A 16 30.81 -1.52 37.03
C LEU A 16 29.61 -0.85 36.30
N PRO A 17 29.03 0.30 36.76
CA PRO A 17 27.95 0.96 36.05
C PRO A 17 28.38 1.69 34.77
N LEU A 18 29.67 2.03 34.60
CA LEU A 18 30.14 2.67 33.37
C LEU A 18 30.19 1.71 32.16
N TRP A 19 30.25 0.43 32.39
CA TRP A 19 30.25 -0.57 31.31
C TRP A 19 28.84 -0.90 30.83
N MET A 20 27.80 -0.48 31.55
CA MET A 20 26.39 -0.67 31.14
C MET A 20 25.81 0.47 30.28
N ALA A 21 26.55 1.54 30.07
CA ALA A 21 26.21 2.59 29.13
C ALA A 21 26.57 2.11 27.70
N SER A 22 26.06 0.96 27.27
CA SER A 22 26.01 0.59 25.87
C SER A 22 25.10 1.60 25.19
N CYS A 23 25.67 2.55 24.46
CA CYS A 23 24.89 3.38 23.55
C CYS A 23 24.20 2.46 22.56
N TYR A 24 22.90 2.25 22.74
CA TYR A 24 22.07 1.66 21.71
C TYR A 24 22.04 2.66 20.55
N GLN A 25 22.78 2.37 19.50
CA GLN A 25 22.72 3.15 18.27
C GLN A 25 21.50 2.65 17.51
N ALA A 26 20.53 3.52 17.30
CA ALA A 26 19.39 3.20 16.48
C ALA A 26 19.86 2.80 15.07
N PRO A 27 19.23 1.80 14.42
CA PRO A 27 19.56 1.45 13.05
C PRO A 27 19.34 2.64 12.12
N GLU A 28 20.24 2.83 11.16
CA GLU A 28 20.12 3.84 10.13
C GLU A 28 19.46 3.21 8.90
N PHE A 29 18.19 3.55 8.66
CA PHE A 29 17.46 3.15 7.46
C PHE A 29 17.31 4.33 6.50
N PRO A 30 17.10 4.08 5.20
CA PRO A 30 16.80 5.15 4.24
C PRO A 30 15.43 5.77 4.55
N VAL A 31 15.28 7.07 4.34
CA VAL A 31 14.01 7.80 4.48
C VAL A 31 12.98 7.28 3.48
N VAL A 32 13.42 6.96 2.25
CA VAL A 32 12.55 6.29 1.28
C VAL A 32 12.34 4.85 1.73
N PRO A 33 11.10 4.40 1.93
CA PRO A 33 10.82 3.06 2.43
C PRO A 33 11.39 1.97 1.51
N LYS A 34 11.95 0.94 2.13
CA LYS A 34 12.45 -0.25 1.44
C LYS A 34 11.64 -1.45 1.85
N ILE A 35 11.22 -2.25 0.87
CA ILE A 35 10.47 -3.48 1.12
C ILE A 35 11.13 -4.71 0.51
N ASP A 36 10.88 -5.86 1.16
CA ASP A 36 11.24 -7.19 0.69
C ASP A 36 10.01 -8.10 0.79
N PHE A 37 9.85 -9.00 -0.19
CA PHE A 37 8.76 -9.97 -0.17
C PHE A 37 8.94 -10.97 0.97
N GLU A 38 7.88 -11.25 1.73
CA GLU A 38 7.92 -12.27 2.76
C GLU A 38 7.06 -13.49 2.40
N SER A 39 5.77 -13.30 2.17
CA SER A 39 4.90 -14.41 1.79
C SER A 39 3.60 -13.94 1.15
N VAL A 40 2.97 -14.84 0.42
CA VAL A 40 1.57 -14.74 0.00
C VAL A 40 0.83 -16.01 0.44
N ASN A 41 -0.37 -15.83 0.99
CA ASN A 41 -1.26 -16.90 1.41
C ASN A 41 -2.64 -16.64 0.80
N PHE A 42 -3.41 -17.72 0.64
CA PHE A 42 -4.77 -17.63 0.13
C PHE A 42 -5.71 -18.47 0.99
N LYS A 43 -6.87 -17.91 1.30
CA LYS A 43 -7.94 -18.61 2.02
C LYS A 43 -9.23 -18.49 1.24
N GLN A 44 -9.79 -19.62 0.87
CA GLN A 44 -11.10 -19.67 0.23
C GLN A 44 -12.19 -19.54 1.29
N GLY A 45 -13.10 -18.59 1.10
CA GLY A 45 -14.23 -18.37 1.98
C GLY A 45 -15.43 -19.24 1.62
N ALA A 46 -16.20 -19.66 2.62
CA ALA A 46 -17.39 -20.51 2.42
C ALA A 46 -18.51 -19.82 1.61
N THR A 47 -18.52 -18.49 1.54
CA THR A 47 -19.52 -17.67 0.84
C THR A 47 -19.00 -17.04 -0.46
N GLY A 48 -17.83 -17.53 -0.97
CA GLY A 48 -17.21 -16.98 -2.17
C GLY A 48 -16.40 -15.70 -1.94
N PHE A 49 -16.26 -15.25 -0.68
CA PHE A 49 -15.35 -14.18 -0.31
C PHE A 49 -13.97 -14.78 0.02
N ASP A 50 -13.12 -14.81 -0.98
CA ASP A 50 -11.77 -15.31 -0.83
C ASP A 50 -10.88 -14.24 -0.18
N THR A 51 -9.82 -14.66 0.50
CA THR A 51 -8.87 -13.74 1.13
C THR A 51 -7.46 -14.03 0.64
N LEU A 52 -6.89 -13.08 -0.07
CA LEU A 52 -5.46 -13.03 -0.34
C LEU A 52 -4.78 -12.32 0.83
N ILE A 53 -3.67 -12.86 1.31
CA ILE A 53 -2.89 -12.29 2.42
C ILE A 53 -1.48 -12.10 1.93
N VAL A 54 -1.07 -10.85 1.82
CA VAL A 54 0.27 -10.45 1.34
C VAL A 54 1.08 -9.95 2.52
N ARG A 55 2.30 -10.48 2.71
CA ARG A 55 3.23 -10.00 3.73
C ARG A 55 4.50 -9.47 3.07
N VAL A 56 4.91 -8.30 3.52
CA VAL A 56 6.15 -7.66 3.12
C VAL A 56 6.91 -7.22 4.36
N ARG A 57 8.24 -7.42 4.37
CA ARG A 57 9.11 -6.77 5.35
C ARG A 57 9.37 -5.36 4.87
N PHE A 58 9.51 -4.45 5.80
CA PHE A 58 9.84 -3.07 5.49
C PHE A 58 10.92 -2.53 6.42
N GLN A 59 11.64 -1.53 5.92
CA GLN A 59 12.55 -0.64 6.65
C GLN A 59 12.27 0.78 6.21
N ASP A 60 12.18 1.70 7.17
CA ASP A 60 11.82 3.09 6.95
C ASP A 60 12.56 3.99 7.96
N GLY A 61 13.23 5.04 7.49
CA GLY A 61 14.18 5.80 8.29
C GLY A 61 13.55 6.85 9.21
N ASP A 62 12.48 7.51 8.78
CA ASP A 62 11.76 8.52 9.58
C ASP A 62 10.49 7.97 10.23
N GLY A 63 10.03 6.80 9.78
CA GLY A 63 8.95 6.07 10.40
C GLY A 63 7.59 6.71 10.18
N ASP A 64 7.37 7.31 9.04
CA ASP A 64 6.11 7.95 8.67
C ASP A 64 5.15 7.03 7.89
N LEU A 65 5.37 5.72 7.94
CA LEU A 65 4.56 4.73 7.26
C LEU A 65 3.16 4.59 7.85
N GLY A 66 2.20 4.47 6.94
CA GLY A 66 0.80 4.22 7.26
C GLY A 66 -0.12 5.40 6.96
N LEU A 67 -1.35 5.10 6.56
CA LEU A 67 -2.38 6.08 6.21
C LEU A 67 -3.72 5.64 6.79
N GLY A 68 -4.32 6.50 7.61
CA GLY A 68 -5.61 6.22 8.23
C GLY A 68 -6.75 6.12 7.22
N GLY A 69 -7.75 5.30 7.53
CA GLY A 69 -8.92 5.13 6.66
C GLY A 69 -9.73 6.39 6.42
N GLU A 70 -9.71 7.31 7.40
CA GLU A 70 -10.46 8.57 7.39
C GLU A 70 -9.66 9.75 6.81
N GLU A 71 -8.39 9.55 6.45
CA GLU A 71 -7.54 10.61 5.88
C GLU A 71 -7.86 10.80 4.40
N ASN A 72 -8.85 11.66 4.09
CA ASN A 72 -9.33 11.90 2.73
C ASN A 72 -9.11 13.34 2.24
N ASP A 73 -8.41 14.16 3.03
CA ASP A 73 -8.01 15.49 2.58
C ASP A 73 -6.82 15.42 1.61
N PRO A 74 -6.61 16.41 0.75
CA PRO A 74 -5.41 16.47 -0.07
C PRO A 74 -4.13 16.36 0.76
N PRO A 75 -3.15 15.53 0.34
CA PRO A 75 -3.04 14.88 -0.98
C PRO A 75 -3.71 13.50 -1.09
N TYR A 76 -4.43 12.99 -0.07
CA TYR A 76 -4.88 11.59 0.05
C TYR A 76 -6.34 11.37 -0.37
N HIS A 77 -7.01 12.37 -0.93
CA HIS A 77 -8.37 12.24 -1.46
C HIS A 77 -8.47 11.16 -2.55
N SER A 78 -9.67 10.62 -2.76
CA SER A 78 -9.84 9.42 -3.58
C SER A 78 -9.78 9.67 -5.08
N LEU A 79 -10.37 10.75 -5.55
CA LEU A 79 -10.57 11.03 -6.97
C LEU A 79 -10.14 12.45 -7.32
N ASN A 80 -9.46 12.59 -8.45
CA ASN A 80 -9.24 13.86 -9.11
C ASN A 80 -10.36 14.07 -10.13
N PHE A 81 -10.91 15.28 -10.16
CA PHE A 81 -11.86 15.70 -11.19
C PHE A 81 -11.14 16.55 -12.22
N LEU A 82 -11.46 16.33 -13.49
CA LEU A 82 -10.94 17.16 -14.55
C LEU A 82 -11.75 18.45 -14.64
N PRO A 83 -11.14 19.63 -14.37
CA PRO A 83 -11.88 20.86 -14.34
C PRO A 83 -12.18 21.38 -15.74
N SER A 84 -13.37 21.99 -15.91
CA SER A 84 -13.68 22.88 -17.01
C SER A 84 -12.93 24.22 -16.86
N PRO A 85 -12.94 25.10 -17.88
CA PRO A 85 -12.36 26.43 -17.78
C PRO A 85 -12.91 27.27 -16.61
N ASP A 86 -14.14 27.04 -16.20
CA ASP A 86 -14.80 27.72 -15.08
C ASP A 86 -14.45 27.11 -13.71
N GLY A 87 -13.70 26.01 -13.69
CA GLY A 87 -13.26 25.31 -12.49
C GLY A 87 -14.21 24.20 -12.01
N ASP A 88 -15.37 24.04 -12.61
CA ASP A 88 -16.30 22.96 -12.31
C ASP A 88 -15.85 21.64 -12.96
N PRO A 89 -16.14 20.47 -12.37
CA PRO A 89 -15.82 19.19 -12.97
C PRO A 89 -16.52 19.00 -14.32
N CYS A 90 -15.78 18.57 -15.33
CA CYS A 90 -16.34 18.25 -16.65
C CYS A 90 -17.30 17.07 -16.57
N ARG A 91 -18.51 17.24 -17.11
CA ARG A 91 -19.56 16.22 -17.15
C ARG A 91 -19.57 15.49 -18.49
N PHE A 92 -19.98 14.25 -18.46
CA PHE A 92 -20.13 13.48 -19.71
C PHE A 92 -21.13 14.11 -20.68
N SER A 93 -22.19 14.74 -20.17
CA SER A 93 -23.15 15.49 -20.95
C SER A 93 -22.53 16.69 -21.69
N GLU A 94 -21.46 17.26 -21.15
CA GLU A 94 -20.73 18.44 -21.66
C GLU A 94 -19.48 18.09 -22.49
N ARG A 95 -19.27 16.81 -22.81
CA ARG A 95 -18.06 16.32 -23.51
C ARG A 95 -17.81 16.91 -24.90
N PHE A 96 -18.82 17.55 -25.49
CA PHE A 96 -18.71 18.26 -26.77
C PHE A 96 -18.67 19.76 -26.63
N ASP A 97 -18.84 20.28 -25.40
CA ASP A 97 -18.85 21.71 -25.15
C ASP A 97 -17.43 22.28 -25.14
N GLU A 98 -17.32 23.57 -25.42
CA GLU A 98 -16.04 24.26 -25.40
C GLU A 98 -15.42 24.17 -23.99
N GLY A 99 -14.15 23.74 -23.94
CA GLY A 99 -13.43 23.55 -22.68
C GLY A 99 -13.42 22.11 -22.15
N CYS A 100 -14.51 21.37 -22.18
CA CYS A 100 -14.53 19.95 -21.82
C CYS A 100 -14.19 19.05 -23.00
N ARG A 101 -14.59 19.41 -24.22
CA ARG A 101 -14.35 18.64 -25.45
C ARG A 101 -12.88 18.30 -25.71
N ASP A 102 -11.97 19.23 -25.37
CA ASP A 102 -10.55 19.09 -25.68
C ASP A 102 -9.79 18.24 -24.64
N VAL A 103 -10.42 17.97 -23.50
CA VAL A 103 -9.83 17.26 -22.36
C VAL A 103 -10.49 15.92 -22.05
N LEU A 104 -11.78 15.74 -22.43
CA LEU A 104 -12.50 14.52 -22.20
C LEU A 104 -12.40 13.56 -23.38
N PRO A 105 -12.23 12.25 -23.15
CA PRO A 105 -12.43 11.24 -24.18
C PRO A 105 -13.85 11.34 -24.74
N PRO A 106 -14.04 11.24 -26.08
CA PRO A 106 -15.35 11.41 -26.71
C PRO A 106 -16.33 10.27 -26.41
N GLU A 107 -15.81 9.10 -26.02
CA GLU A 107 -16.61 7.91 -25.76
C GLU A 107 -16.64 7.61 -24.26
N PHE A 108 -17.81 7.15 -23.80
CA PHE A 108 -17.95 6.67 -22.43
C PHE A 108 -17.11 5.39 -22.23
N ASN A 109 -16.39 5.35 -21.11
CA ASN A 109 -15.79 4.12 -20.60
C ASN A 109 -16.04 4.03 -19.08
N CYS A 110 -16.08 2.82 -18.56
CA CYS A 110 -16.38 2.59 -17.13
C CYS A 110 -15.22 2.87 -16.18
N VAL A 111 -14.06 3.21 -16.72
CA VAL A 111 -12.83 3.45 -15.94
C VAL A 111 -12.78 4.90 -15.49
N ASP A 112 -13.02 5.79 -16.44
CA ASP A 112 -12.81 7.23 -16.26
C ASP A 112 -14.11 8.00 -16.00
N TYR A 113 -15.27 7.38 -16.22
CA TYR A 113 -16.54 8.00 -16.01
C TYR A 113 -17.34 7.35 -14.87
N GLN A 114 -17.70 8.13 -13.87
CA GLN A 114 -18.49 7.65 -12.73
C GLN A 114 -19.72 8.54 -12.52
N TYR A 115 -20.86 7.91 -12.17
CA TYR A 115 -22.10 8.62 -11.89
C TYR A 115 -22.12 9.11 -10.45
N PHE A 116 -22.39 10.40 -10.28
CA PHE A 116 -22.54 11.05 -8.98
C PHE A 116 -23.94 11.59 -8.80
N THR A 117 -24.52 11.37 -7.64
CA THR A 117 -25.77 12.00 -7.22
C THR A 117 -25.50 13.35 -6.55
N THR A 118 -24.38 13.44 -5.85
CA THR A 118 -23.92 14.64 -5.14
C THR A 118 -22.41 14.79 -5.27
N LEU A 119 -21.92 16.01 -5.20
CA LEU A 119 -20.51 16.35 -5.05
C LEU A 119 -20.37 17.37 -3.93
N GLY A 120 -19.74 16.99 -2.82
CA GLY A 120 -19.78 17.81 -1.61
C GLY A 120 -21.21 17.99 -1.10
N GLN A 121 -21.68 19.24 -1.05
CA GLN A 121 -23.06 19.59 -0.63
C GLN A 121 -24.01 19.76 -1.83
N ASP A 122 -23.50 19.76 -3.06
CA ASP A 122 -24.29 20.02 -4.26
C ASP A 122 -24.89 18.75 -4.85
N THR A 123 -26.13 18.84 -5.35
CA THR A 123 -26.79 17.76 -6.07
C THR A 123 -26.45 17.87 -7.56
N ILE A 124 -25.69 16.89 -8.08
CA ILE A 124 -25.23 16.90 -9.47
C ILE A 124 -26.12 16.02 -10.36
N ARG A 125 -26.32 14.76 -9.99
CA ARG A 125 -27.04 13.71 -10.75
C ARG A 125 -26.53 13.58 -12.18
N ASP A 126 -25.22 13.47 -12.33
CA ASP A 126 -24.55 13.37 -13.63
C ASP A 126 -23.34 12.44 -13.56
N THR A 127 -22.80 12.08 -14.72
CA THR A 127 -21.57 11.31 -14.87
C THR A 127 -20.40 12.28 -15.05
N LEU A 128 -19.42 12.18 -14.16
CA LEU A 128 -18.21 13.00 -14.19
C LEU A 128 -17.03 12.19 -14.68
N TYR A 129 -16.09 12.85 -15.35
CA TYR A 129 -14.79 12.28 -15.62
C TYR A 129 -13.95 12.32 -14.35
N VAL A 130 -13.33 11.21 -14.02
CA VAL A 130 -12.56 11.05 -12.81
C VAL A 130 -11.26 10.28 -13.06
N GLU A 131 -10.22 10.68 -12.36
CA GLU A 131 -8.96 9.94 -12.29
C GLU A 131 -8.75 9.47 -10.86
N LEU A 132 -8.24 8.25 -10.69
CA LEU A 132 -7.82 7.79 -9.37
C LEU A 132 -6.63 8.62 -8.91
N ASN A 133 -6.72 9.17 -7.70
CA ASN A 133 -5.57 9.81 -7.09
C ASN A 133 -4.52 8.76 -6.72
N PRO A 134 -3.29 8.81 -7.28
CA PRO A 134 -2.24 7.83 -6.98
C PRO A 134 -1.78 7.86 -5.52
N ASN A 135 -2.13 8.90 -4.77
CA ASN A 135 -1.77 9.07 -3.37
C ASN A 135 -2.87 8.59 -2.40
N GLN A 136 -4.01 8.15 -2.95
CA GLN A 136 -5.11 7.64 -2.12
C GLN A 136 -4.73 6.42 -1.31
N ASN A 137 -3.89 5.55 -1.87
CA ASN A 137 -3.51 4.28 -1.29
C ASN A 137 -2.01 4.27 -0.98
N ASN A 138 -1.64 3.57 0.09
CA ASN A 138 -0.25 3.39 0.48
C ASN A 138 0.26 1.94 0.35
N PHE A 139 -0.58 1.02 -0.13
CA PHE A 139 -0.20 -0.35 -0.47
C PHE A 139 -0.79 -0.71 -1.84
N MET A 140 0.06 -0.91 -2.82
CA MET A 140 -0.28 -1.21 -4.20
C MET A 140 0.08 -2.66 -4.51
N VAL A 141 -0.90 -3.43 -5.01
CA VAL A 141 -0.71 -4.81 -5.46
C VAL A 141 -1.29 -4.97 -6.85
N ASP A 142 -0.44 -5.23 -7.82
CA ASP A 142 -0.87 -5.64 -9.15
C ASP A 142 -0.80 -7.16 -9.27
N ILE A 143 -1.86 -7.76 -9.78
CA ILE A 143 -1.86 -9.17 -10.18
C ILE A 143 -1.23 -9.26 -11.56
N MET A 144 -0.26 -10.16 -11.70
CA MET A 144 0.34 -10.50 -12.99
C MET A 144 -0.06 -11.94 -13.36
N THR A 145 -0.55 -12.13 -14.58
CA THR A 145 -0.90 -13.43 -15.13
C THR A 145 0.14 -13.87 -16.14
N LYS A 146 0.45 -15.17 -16.17
CA LYS A 146 1.43 -15.73 -17.11
C LYS A 146 0.78 -16.03 -18.44
N LYS A 147 1.18 -15.31 -19.50
CA LYS A 147 0.74 -15.51 -20.88
C LYS A 147 1.94 -15.78 -21.77
N ASN A 148 1.89 -16.86 -22.56
CA ASN A 148 2.99 -17.24 -23.47
C ASN A 148 4.37 -17.27 -22.79
N GLY A 149 4.42 -17.66 -21.51
CA GLY A 149 5.65 -17.76 -20.73
C GLY A 149 6.13 -16.44 -20.10
N GLN A 150 5.46 -15.32 -20.34
CA GLN A 150 5.76 -14.01 -19.75
C GLN A 150 4.67 -13.56 -18.79
N PHE A 151 5.03 -12.78 -17.79
CA PHE A 151 4.08 -12.18 -16.86
C PHE A 151 3.65 -10.80 -17.35
N GLU A 152 2.35 -10.60 -17.44
CA GLU A 152 1.71 -9.34 -17.81
C GLU A 152 0.76 -8.91 -16.69
N VAL A 153 0.71 -7.61 -16.40
CA VAL A 153 -0.23 -7.06 -15.43
C VAL A 153 -1.66 -7.29 -15.90
N PHE A 154 -2.48 -7.88 -15.04
CA PHE A 154 -3.91 -8.02 -15.28
C PHE A 154 -4.60 -6.71 -14.94
N ASN A 155 -4.97 -5.95 -15.96
CA ASN A 155 -5.62 -4.65 -15.78
C ASN A 155 -7.08 -4.84 -15.33
N MET A 156 -7.29 -4.92 -14.02
CA MET A 156 -8.61 -5.11 -13.42
C MET A 156 -9.55 -3.95 -13.75
N ARG A 157 -9.03 -2.74 -13.80
CA ARG A 157 -9.80 -1.54 -14.06
C ARG A 157 -10.38 -1.55 -15.47
N GLU A 158 -9.56 -1.84 -16.46
CA GLU A 158 -9.98 -1.88 -17.86
C GLU A 158 -10.86 -3.10 -18.18
N LEU A 159 -10.50 -4.28 -17.67
CA LEU A 159 -11.17 -5.52 -18.01
C LEU A 159 -12.46 -5.77 -17.21
N LEU A 160 -12.52 -5.30 -15.98
CA LEU A 160 -13.59 -5.62 -15.04
C LEU A 160 -14.32 -4.37 -14.51
N CYS A 161 -13.90 -3.17 -14.86
CA CYS A 161 -14.40 -1.91 -14.32
C CYS A 161 -14.32 -1.83 -12.78
N VAL A 162 -13.32 -2.47 -12.20
CA VAL A 162 -13.07 -2.45 -10.77
C VAL A 162 -11.69 -1.88 -10.45
N ASN A 163 -11.54 -1.27 -9.30
CA ASN A 163 -10.26 -0.75 -8.87
C ASN A 163 -9.23 -1.86 -8.67
N PRO A 164 -7.93 -1.59 -8.89
CA PRO A 164 -6.85 -2.50 -8.55
C PRO A 164 -6.88 -2.90 -7.07
N LEU A 165 -6.12 -3.92 -6.70
CA LEU A 165 -5.98 -4.37 -5.31
C LEU A 165 -5.12 -3.42 -4.48
N TYR A 166 -5.41 -2.13 -4.60
CA TYR A 166 -4.76 -1.09 -3.83
C TYR A 166 -5.55 -0.80 -2.58
N GLY A 167 -4.87 -0.44 -1.52
CA GLY A 167 -5.52 -0.12 -0.27
C GLY A 167 -4.61 0.60 0.70
N ARG A 168 -5.08 0.70 1.92
CA ARG A 168 -4.37 1.38 3.01
C ARG A 168 -4.03 0.38 4.10
N PHE A 169 -2.81 0.46 4.60
CA PHE A 169 -2.48 -0.05 5.92
C PHE A 169 -2.42 1.15 6.90
N PRO A 170 -2.89 0.93 8.14
CA PRO A 170 -2.98 2.01 9.11
C PRO A 170 -1.59 2.50 9.55
N PRO A 171 -1.53 3.69 10.19
CA PRO A 171 -0.32 4.16 10.83
C PRO A 171 0.34 3.11 11.70
N LEU A 172 1.65 2.94 11.54
CA LEU A 172 2.44 1.97 12.31
C LEU A 172 2.99 2.57 13.61
N LYS A 173 2.85 3.88 13.80
CA LYS A 173 3.12 4.59 15.05
C LYS A 173 1.86 5.28 15.56
N ASP A 174 1.70 5.35 16.87
CA ASP A 174 0.62 6.12 17.50
C ASP A 174 0.86 7.63 17.43
N ASN A 175 2.11 8.05 17.26
CA ASN A 175 2.48 9.46 17.22
C ASN A 175 3.59 9.71 16.19
N PHE A 176 3.23 10.35 15.09
CA PHE A 176 4.17 10.74 14.02
C PHE A 176 5.06 11.93 14.36
N SER A 177 4.83 12.63 15.49
CA SER A 177 5.72 13.70 15.93
C SER A 177 7.04 13.20 16.53
N VAL A 178 7.20 11.89 16.67
CA VAL A 178 8.45 11.26 17.11
C VAL A 178 9.08 10.57 15.91
N ASP A 179 10.02 11.25 15.27
CA ASP A 179 10.81 10.68 14.19
C ASP A 179 11.65 9.50 14.69
N GLY A 180 11.94 8.57 13.80
CA GLY A 180 12.82 7.47 14.08
C GLY A 180 12.55 6.24 13.24
N PRO A 181 13.57 5.41 13.04
CA PRO A 181 13.49 4.29 12.14
C PRO A 181 12.47 3.25 12.59
N LEU A 182 11.77 2.68 11.60
CA LEU A 182 10.85 1.57 11.75
C LEU A 182 11.28 0.40 10.89
N GLU A 183 11.12 -0.81 11.41
CA GLU A 183 11.20 -2.04 10.65
C GLU A 183 10.17 -3.04 11.13
N GLY A 184 9.73 -3.93 10.27
CA GLY A 184 8.75 -4.94 10.63
C GLY A 184 8.16 -5.65 9.43
N VAL A 185 6.96 -6.19 9.63
CA VAL A 185 6.18 -6.87 8.62
C VAL A 185 4.81 -6.22 8.52
N ILE A 186 4.44 -5.83 7.31
CA ILE A 186 3.08 -5.40 6.98
C ILE A 186 2.33 -6.61 6.45
N GLU A 187 1.20 -6.94 7.07
CA GLU A 187 0.23 -7.89 6.54
C GLU A 187 -0.91 -7.12 5.89
N PHE A 188 -1.06 -7.26 4.58
CA PHE A 188 -2.09 -6.61 3.80
C PHE A 188 -3.07 -7.63 3.24
N LYS A 189 -4.36 -7.34 3.40
CA LYS A 189 -5.47 -8.15 2.88
C LYS A 189 -6.26 -7.29 1.89
N PRO A 190 -5.88 -7.30 0.60
CA PRO A 190 -6.62 -6.53 -0.38
C PRO A 190 -8.09 -6.94 -0.40
N PRO A 191 -9.00 -5.97 -0.61
CA PRO A 191 -10.42 -6.28 -0.79
C PRO A 191 -10.57 -7.30 -1.90
N SER A 192 -11.24 -8.41 -1.62
CA SER A 192 -11.37 -9.48 -2.59
C SER A 192 -12.80 -9.92 -2.77
N SER A 193 -13.14 -10.23 -3.99
CA SER A 193 -14.26 -11.09 -4.30
C SER A 193 -13.89 -11.90 -5.54
N ALA A 194 -14.21 -13.20 -5.50
CA ALA A 194 -14.14 -14.06 -6.66
C ALA A 194 -12.74 -14.32 -7.28
N TYR A 195 -11.63 -14.26 -6.52
CA TYR A 195 -10.31 -14.63 -7.04
C TYR A 195 -10.31 -16.01 -7.70
N MET A 196 -10.94 -17.02 -7.04
CA MET A 196 -11.06 -18.36 -7.61
C MET A 196 -11.84 -18.40 -8.92
N ALA A 197 -12.82 -17.51 -9.10
CA ALA A 197 -13.58 -17.45 -10.35
C ALA A 197 -12.75 -16.83 -11.49
N LEU A 198 -11.92 -15.84 -11.17
CA LEU A 198 -11.12 -15.10 -12.14
C LEU A 198 -9.81 -15.81 -12.51
N PHE A 199 -9.12 -16.38 -11.52
CA PHE A 199 -7.71 -16.81 -11.66
C PHE A 199 -7.47 -18.28 -11.34
N ARG A 200 -8.51 -19.10 -11.29
CA ARG A 200 -8.42 -20.51 -10.88
C ARG A 200 -7.34 -21.32 -11.58
N ASN A 201 -7.17 -21.07 -12.87
CA ASN A 201 -6.29 -21.84 -13.75
C ASN A 201 -5.02 -21.07 -14.12
N ASP A 202 -4.84 -19.87 -13.59
CA ASP A 202 -3.75 -19.01 -13.98
C ASP A 202 -2.53 -19.19 -13.06
N THR A 203 -1.35 -19.11 -13.64
CA THR A 203 -0.12 -18.91 -12.87
C THR A 203 0.04 -17.42 -12.65
N LEU A 204 0.16 -17.06 -11.39
CA LEU A 204 0.15 -15.68 -10.92
C LEU A 204 1.49 -15.27 -10.33
N LYS A 205 1.75 -13.99 -10.36
CA LYS A 205 2.69 -13.25 -9.52
C LYS A 205 2.02 -11.98 -9.01
N LEU A 206 2.50 -11.46 -7.90
CA LEU A 206 2.14 -10.13 -7.42
C LEU A 206 3.32 -9.19 -7.62
N ARG A 207 3.05 -7.99 -8.10
CA ARG A 207 3.95 -6.85 -8.09
C ARG A 207 3.47 -5.91 -6.99
N ILE A 208 4.37 -5.58 -6.06
CA ILE A 208 4.02 -4.90 -4.82
C ILE A 208 4.89 -3.67 -4.64
N GLN A 209 4.28 -2.59 -4.21
CA GLN A 209 4.92 -1.33 -3.84
C GLN A 209 4.18 -0.70 -2.68
N ILE A 210 4.86 0.01 -1.80
CA ILE A 210 4.24 0.82 -0.76
C ILE A 210 4.65 2.29 -0.93
N LYS A 211 3.90 3.18 -0.27
CA LYS A 211 4.13 4.61 -0.25
C LYS A 211 4.08 5.11 1.19
N ASP A 212 4.99 6.03 1.56
CA ASP A 212 4.99 6.71 2.85
C ASP A 212 4.06 7.95 2.85
N ARG A 213 4.01 8.65 3.98
CA ARG A 213 3.20 9.88 4.12
C ARG A 213 3.83 11.08 3.43
N ALA A 214 5.15 11.06 3.24
CA ALA A 214 5.87 12.07 2.46
C ALA A 214 5.74 11.84 0.94
N LEU A 215 4.97 10.81 0.52
CA LEU A 215 4.70 10.40 -0.86
C LEU A 215 5.91 9.80 -1.58
N HIS A 216 6.89 9.28 -0.84
CA HIS A 216 7.96 8.50 -1.44
C HIS A 216 7.48 7.08 -1.74
N ASP A 217 7.72 6.64 -2.96
CA ASP A 217 7.47 5.27 -3.38
C ASP A 217 8.65 4.38 -2.96
N SER A 218 8.34 3.22 -2.37
CA SER A 218 9.35 2.18 -2.11
C SER A 218 9.90 1.59 -3.40
N ASN A 219 10.92 0.73 -3.26
CA ASN A 219 11.25 -0.19 -4.35
C ASN A 219 10.06 -1.09 -4.70
N VAL A 220 9.99 -1.49 -5.97
CA VAL A 220 9.02 -2.49 -6.44
C VAL A 220 9.58 -3.88 -6.23
N ILE A 221 8.77 -4.79 -5.70
CA ILE A 221 9.13 -6.20 -5.52
C ILE A 221 8.11 -7.10 -6.20
N GLU A 222 8.53 -8.33 -6.50
CA GLU A 222 7.65 -9.37 -7.02
C GLU A 222 7.57 -10.55 -6.06
N SER A 223 6.40 -11.20 -6.00
CA SER A 223 6.23 -12.45 -5.29
C SER A 223 6.88 -13.63 -6.06
N CYS A 224 6.90 -14.80 -5.42
CA CYS A 224 7.04 -16.08 -6.12
C CYS A 224 5.94 -16.27 -7.16
N GLU A 225 6.14 -17.18 -8.12
CA GLU A 225 5.08 -17.71 -8.98
C GLU A 225 4.21 -18.69 -8.17
N PHE A 226 2.90 -18.61 -8.33
CA PHE A 226 1.94 -19.49 -7.67
C PHE A 226 0.65 -19.64 -8.48
N THR A 227 -0.09 -20.72 -8.18
CA THR A 227 -1.51 -20.84 -8.50
C THR A 227 -2.32 -20.74 -7.21
N LEU A 228 -3.59 -20.36 -7.29
CA LEU A 228 -4.45 -20.28 -6.09
C LEU A 228 -4.62 -21.67 -5.43
N ASN A 229 -4.65 -22.74 -6.23
CA ASN A 229 -4.73 -24.11 -5.71
C ASN A 229 -3.47 -24.50 -4.92
N GLU A 230 -2.27 -24.18 -5.43
CA GLU A 230 -1.01 -24.41 -4.70
C GLU A 230 -0.99 -23.67 -3.36
N LEU A 231 -1.46 -22.42 -3.31
CA LEU A 231 -1.53 -21.69 -2.04
C LEU A 231 -2.49 -22.35 -1.02
N LEU A 232 -3.58 -22.97 -1.49
CA LEU A 232 -4.49 -23.71 -0.62
C LEU A 232 -3.87 -24.99 -0.07
N GLU A 233 -3.11 -25.72 -0.91
CA GLU A 233 -2.52 -27.02 -0.56
C GLU A 233 -1.29 -26.87 0.33
N VAL A 234 -0.41 -25.94 0.02
CA VAL A 234 0.91 -25.76 0.68
C VAL A 234 0.84 -24.74 1.83
N GLY A 235 -0.22 -23.95 1.90
CA GLY A 235 -0.39 -22.96 2.97
C GLY A 235 0.37 -21.67 2.75
N GLY A 236 0.86 -21.42 1.55
CA GLY A 236 1.50 -20.17 1.16
C GLY A 236 2.75 -20.35 0.30
N CYS A 237 3.21 -19.25 -0.25
CA CYS A 237 4.45 -19.18 -1.00
C CYS A 237 5.40 -18.23 -0.26
N PRO A 238 6.37 -18.77 0.50
CA PRO A 238 7.36 -17.97 1.20
C PRO A 238 8.46 -17.49 0.26
N GLN A 239 9.22 -16.49 0.72
CA GLN A 239 10.47 -16.10 0.08
C GLN A 239 11.39 -17.34 -0.01
N ARG A 240 11.88 -17.63 -1.20
CA ARG A 240 12.96 -18.64 -1.33
C ARG A 240 14.26 -17.99 -0.84
N PRO A 241 15.05 -18.72 -0.03
CA PRO A 241 16.32 -18.24 0.46
C PRO A 241 17.32 -17.93 -0.66
#